data_dcf266ce55105fb2819fa3ce9f27c1dc
#
_entry.id   dcf266ce55105fb2819fa3ce9f27c1dc
#
_cell.length_a   1.000
_cell.length_b   1.000
_cell.length_c   1.000
_cell.angle_alpha   90.00
_cell.angle_beta   90.00
_cell.angle_gamma   90.00
#
_symmetry.space_group_name_H-M   'P 1'
#
loop_
_entity.id
_entity.type
_entity.pdbx_description
1 polymer ?
#
loop_
_entity_poly.entity_id
_entity_poly.type
_entity_poly.pdbx_seq_one_letter_code
_entity_poly.pdbx_strand_id
1 'polypeptide(L)'
;MDENPNNDPQTNFDILWQNVNDKYTFFETKNINWDSVYNHYDPMVDENTTDEQLFDVLDSMLYDLRDGHVNLRSPFNLSRNWSWYLNYPDNFNYELVERNYLGPNHRIAGGLQYSILLPDSIGYIYYSSFSSGFSLKNLDEVMTYMKNTRGLIVDVRNNGGGFLS
;
A
#
# COMPACT_ATOMS: atom_id res chain seq x y z
N MET A 1 1.97 28.68 12.99
CA MET A 1 1.36 27.52 13.69
C MET A 1 -0.07 27.91 13.83
N ASP A 2 -0.91 27.34 13.01
CA ASP A 2 -2.33 27.62 13.05
C ASP A 2 -2.87 27.18 14.40
N GLU A 3 -3.69 28.03 15.00
CA GLU A 3 -4.39 27.74 16.24
C GLU A 3 -5.12 26.42 16.06
N ASN A 4 -5.06 25.56 17.08
CA ASN A 4 -5.73 24.28 17.09
C ASN A 4 -7.21 24.50 16.72
N PRO A 5 -7.70 24.01 15.58
CA PRO A 5 -9.09 24.23 15.20
C PRO A 5 -9.99 23.70 16.31
N ASN A 6 -11.16 24.26 16.47
CA ASN A 6 -12.15 23.78 17.41
C ASN A 6 -12.29 22.27 17.23
N ASN A 7 -12.09 21.51 18.29
CA ASN A 7 -12.21 20.05 18.24
C ASN A 7 -13.68 19.66 18.42
N ASP A 8 -14.51 20.05 17.46
CA ASP A 8 -15.92 19.64 17.36
C ASP A 8 -16.13 18.73 16.13
N PRO A 9 -17.19 17.91 16.13
CA PRO A 9 -17.41 16.92 15.10
C PRO A 9 -17.49 17.51 13.68
N GLN A 10 -18.18 18.64 13.52
CA GLN A 10 -18.37 19.27 12.21
C GLN A 10 -17.04 19.82 11.66
N THR A 11 -16.27 20.52 12.49
CA THR A 11 -14.95 21.02 12.09
C THR A 11 -14.02 19.86 11.69
N ASN A 12 -14.03 18.76 12.44
CA ASN A 12 -13.20 17.60 12.12
C ASN A 12 -13.62 16.95 10.79
N PHE A 13 -14.93 16.85 10.53
CA PHE A 13 -15.48 16.36 9.26
C PHE A 13 -15.03 17.26 8.10
N ASP A 14 -15.19 18.57 8.20
CA ASP A 14 -14.82 19.53 7.18
C ASP A 14 -13.31 19.51 6.89
N ILE A 15 -12.48 19.44 7.93
CA ILE A 15 -11.02 19.35 7.79
C ILE A 15 -10.62 18.08 7.05
N LEU A 16 -11.22 16.93 7.38
CA LEU A 16 -10.89 15.68 6.69
C LEU A 16 -11.32 15.75 5.23
N TRP A 17 -12.55 16.18 4.96
CA TRP A 17 -13.03 16.33 3.59
C TRP A 17 -12.14 17.24 2.76
N GLN A 18 -11.79 18.42 3.30
CA GLN A 18 -10.92 19.40 2.63
C GLN A 18 -9.51 18.84 2.37
N ASN A 19 -8.92 18.14 3.34
CA ASN A 19 -7.61 17.51 3.17
C ASN A 19 -7.61 16.48 2.03
N VAL A 20 -8.68 15.70 1.92
CA VAL A 20 -8.83 14.74 0.82
C VAL A 20 -9.03 15.47 -0.49
N ASN A 21 -9.90 16.49 -0.51
CA ASN A 21 -10.14 17.32 -1.69
C ASN A 21 -8.84 17.90 -2.27
N ASP A 22 -7.97 18.40 -1.40
CA ASP A 22 -6.74 19.09 -1.81
C ASP A 22 -5.59 18.13 -2.21
N LYS A 23 -5.60 16.90 -1.71
CA LYS A 23 -4.45 15.99 -1.83
C LYS A 23 -4.72 14.72 -2.62
N TYR A 24 -5.96 14.28 -2.73
CA TYR A 24 -6.30 13.06 -3.45
C TYR A 24 -6.41 13.33 -4.95
N THR A 25 -5.63 12.61 -5.74
CA THR A 25 -5.44 12.91 -7.18
C THR A 25 -6.24 12.01 -8.12
N PHE A 26 -6.99 11.02 -7.60
CA PHE A 26 -7.65 10.02 -8.43
C PHE A 26 -9.16 10.21 -8.59
N PHE A 27 -9.71 11.37 -8.24
CA PHE A 27 -11.15 11.65 -8.38
C PHE A 27 -11.65 11.44 -9.81
N GLU A 28 -10.99 12.06 -10.79
CA GLU A 28 -11.36 11.95 -12.21
C GLU A 28 -11.21 10.49 -12.70
N THR A 29 -10.07 9.85 -12.40
CA THR A 29 -9.78 8.48 -12.84
C THR A 29 -10.82 7.48 -12.32
N LYS A 30 -11.31 7.70 -11.10
CA LYS A 30 -12.31 6.83 -10.45
C LYS A 30 -13.75 7.31 -10.68
N ASN A 31 -13.93 8.42 -11.38
CA ASN A 31 -15.23 9.06 -11.62
C ASN A 31 -15.99 9.33 -10.30
N ILE A 32 -15.31 9.97 -9.35
CA ILE A 32 -15.85 10.32 -8.03
C ILE A 32 -16.11 11.83 -8.01
N ASN A 33 -17.37 12.21 -7.73
CA ASN A 33 -17.73 13.60 -7.44
C ASN A 33 -17.62 13.80 -5.93
N TRP A 34 -16.52 14.42 -5.47
CA TRP A 34 -16.22 14.58 -4.06
C TRP A 34 -17.15 15.57 -3.35
N ASP A 35 -17.67 16.58 -4.05
CA ASP A 35 -18.70 17.49 -3.51
C ASP A 35 -20.03 16.74 -3.26
N SER A 36 -20.37 15.79 -4.12
CA SER A 36 -21.55 14.95 -3.89
C SER A 36 -21.39 14.04 -2.68
N VAL A 37 -20.18 13.56 -2.43
CA VAL A 37 -19.85 12.78 -1.23
C VAL A 37 -19.99 13.66 0.02
N TYR A 38 -19.49 14.91 0.00
CA TYR A 38 -19.70 15.87 1.08
C TYR A 38 -21.20 16.02 1.40
N ASN A 39 -21.99 16.37 0.40
CA ASN A 39 -23.42 16.63 0.55
C ASN A 39 -24.20 15.41 1.09
N HIS A 40 -23.68 14.21 0.88
CA HIS A 40 -24.29 12.98 1.39
C HIS A 40 -24.01 12.78 2.88
N TYR A 41 -22.77 13.03 3.33
CA TYR A 41 -22.34 12.70 4.70
C TYR A 41 -22.46 13.89 5.67
N ASP A 42 -22.35 15.14 5.22
CA ASP A 42 -22.46 16.33 6.06
C ASP A 42 -23.72 16.34 6.95
N PRO A 43 -24.93 15.99 6.46
CA PRO A 43 -26.14 15.96 7.31
C PRO A 43 -26.12 14.87 8.40
N MET A 44 -25.13 13.97 8.42
CA MET A 44 -25.00 12.90 9.39
C MET A 44 -24.15 13.31 10.60
N VAL A 45 -23.58 14.52 10.57
CA VAL A 45 -22.73 15.07 11.63
C VAL A 45 -23.40 16.30 12.23
N ASP A 46 -23.46 16.35 13.55
CA ASP A 46 -23.96 17.48 14.31
C ASP A 46 -23.18 17.66 15.63
N GLU A 47 -23.57 18.66 16.43
CA GLU A 47 -22.90 18.98 17.70
C GLU A 47 -22.98 17.86 18.75
N ASN A 48 -23.88 16.89 18.58
CA ASN A 48 -24.07 15.76 19.51
C ASN A 48 -23.40 14.48 18.98
N THR A 49 -22.80 14.50 17.81
CA THR A 49 -22.10 13.37 17.21
C THR A 49 -20.90 12.98 18.08
N THR A 50 -20.90 11.75 18.57
CA THR A 50 -19.77 11.23 19.37
C THR A 50 -18.57 10.91 18.51
N ASP A 51 -17.38 10.78 19.12
CA ASP A 51 -16.15 10.43 18.39
C ASP A 51 -16.28 9.10 17.63
N GLU A 52 -16.96 8.11 18.18
CA GLU A 52 -17.21 6.83 17.53
C GLU A 52 -18.14 6.99 16.31
N GLN A 53 -19.23 7.73 16.46
CA GLN A 53 -20.16 8.02 15.36
C GLN A 53 -19.48 8.84 14.25
N LEU A 54 -18.69 9.85 14.63
CA LEU A 54 -17.90 10.62 13.67
C LEU A 54 -16.93 9.71 12.91
N PHE A 55 -16.22 8.82 13.62
CA PHE A 55 -15.32 7.86 12.97
C PHE A 55 -16.05 7.00 11.93
N ASP A 56 -17.24 6.50 12.24
CA ASP A 56 -18.03 5.66 11.34
C ASP A 56 -18.50 6.44 10.10
N VAL A 57 -18.89 7.71 10.27
CA VAL A 57 -19.25 8.59 9.15
C VAL A 57 -18.03 8.87 8.27
N LEU A 58 -16.90 9.24 8.87
CA LEU A 58 -15.66 9.53 8.15
C LEU A 58 -15.11 8.29 7.44
N ASP A 59 -15.19 7.12 8.05
CA ASP A 59 -14.81 5.84 7.44
C ASP A 59 -15.67 5.56 6.20
N SER A 60 -16.98 5.70 6.34
CA SER A 60 -17.93 5.51 5.23
C SER A 60 -17.67 6.49 4.09
N MET A 61 -17.39 7.75 4.40
CA MET A 61 -17.03 8.77 3.41
C MET A 61 -15.74 8.41 2.66
N LEU A 62 -14.70 7.97 3.37
CA LEU A 62 -13.44 7.54 2.77
C LEU A 62 -13.58 6.24 1.98
N TYR A 63 -14.53 5.38 2.35
CA TYR A 63 -14.81 4.13 1.63
C TYR A 63 -15.26 4.38 0.19
N ASP A 64 -15.95 5.51 -0.09
CA ASP A 64 -16.36 5.90 -1.44
C ASP A 64 -15.18 6.16 -2.38
N LEU A 65 -13.98 6.42 -1.84
CA LEU A 65 -12.76 6.52 -2.64
C LEU A 65 -12.32 5.16 -3.23
N ARG A 66 -12.79 4.05 -2.69
CA ARG A 66 -12.42 2.69 -3.12
C ARG A 66 -10.91 2.53 -3.27
N ASP A 67 -10.17 2.91 -2.21
CA ASP A 67 -8.72 2.98 -2.22
C ASP A 67 -8.12 2.37 -0.94
N GLY A 68 -7.41 1.27 -1.09
CA GLY A 68 -6.77 0.57 0.03
C GLY A 68 -5.61 1.32 0.68
N HIS A 69 -5.15 2.42 0.08
CA HIS A 69 -4.12 3.28 0.65
C HIS A 69 -4.69 4.42 1.49
N VAL A 70 -6.00 4.68 1.39
CA VAL A 70 -6.69 5.65 2.25
C VAL A 70 -7.17 4.93 3.49
N ASN A 71 -6.64 5.34 4.65
CA ASN A 71 -6.95 4.71 5.93
C ASN A 71 -7.26 5.80 6.96
N LEU A 72 -8.28 5.59 7.78
CA LEU A 72 -8.60 6.42 8.92
C LEU A 72 -8.09 5.76 10.20
N ARG A 73 -7.40 6.52 11.04
CA ARG A 73 -6.88 6.02 12.31
C ARG A 73 -7.32 6.93 13.45
N SER A 74 -7.84 6.34 14.50
CA SER A 74 -8.10 6.98 15.78
C SER A 74 -7.39 6.24 16.91
N PRO A 75 -7.41 6.75 18.16
CA PRO A 75 -6.90 6.02 19.32
C PRO A 75 -7.64 4.70 19.61
N PHE A 76 -8.88 4.56 19.13
CA PHE A 76 -9.75 3.42 19.43
C PHE A 76 -10.07 2.53 18.22
N ASN A 77 -9.80 2.99 16.96
CA ASN A 77 -10.14 2.20 15.78
C ASN A 77 -9.21 2.52 14.60
N LEU A 78 -9.16 1.59 13.64
CA LEU A 78 -8.45 1.71 12.37
C LEU A 78 -9.34 1.18 11.26
N SER A 79 -9.65 2.02 10.29
CA SER A 79 -10.44 1.68 9.13
C SER A 79 -9.56 1.47 7.89
N ARG A 80 -9.98 0.55 7.02
CA ARG A 80 -9.27 0.20 5.78
C ARG A 80 -10.24 -0.26 4.70
N ASN A 81 -10.13 0.30 3.52
CA ASN A 81 -10.88 -0.18 2.36
C ASN A 81 -10.10 -1.26 1.60
N TRP A 82 -10.16 -2.50 2.08
CA TRP A 82 -9.49 -3.65 1.43
C TRP A 82 -10.40 -4.53 0.59
N SER A 83 -11.72 -4.36 0.68
CA SER A 83 -12.68 -5.27 0.04
C SER A 83 -12.53 -5.31 -1.48
N TRP A 84 -12.24 -4.19 -2.11
CA TRP A 84 -12.04 -4.13 -3.56
C TRP A 84 -10.82 -4.95 -4.00
N TYR A 85 -9.73 -4.92 -3.23
CA TYR A 85 -8.51 -5.68 -3.52
C TYR A 85 -8.74 -7.19 -3.39
N LEU A 86 -9.47 -7.61 -2.37
CA LEU A 86 -9.77 -9.03 -2.11
C LEU A 86 -10.72 -9.64 -3.13
N ASN A 87 -11.44 -8.82 -3.89
CA ASN A 87 -12.37 -9.29 -4.93
C ASN A 87 -11.69 -9.64 -6.27
N TYR A 88 -10.41 -9.37 -6.42
CA TYR A 88 -9.67 -9.77 -7.62
C TYR A 88 -9.03 -11.14 -7.44
N PRO A 89 -9.10 -12.01 -8.44
CA PRO A 89 -8.44 -13.31 -8.37
C PRO A 89 -6.91 -13.14 -8.35
N ASP A 90 -6.24 -13.96 -7.57
CA ASP A 90 -4.79 -14.05 -7.59
C ASP A 90 -4.29 -14.43 -8.98
N ASN A 91 -3.41 -13.63 -9.54
CA ASN A 91 -2.71 -13.92 -10.80
C ASN A 91 -1.22 -14.25 -10.59
N PHE A 92 -0.82 -14.48 -9.35
CA PHE A 92 0.54 -14.80 -8.95
C PHE A 92 0.58 -16.15 -8.22
N ASN A 93 1.56 -16.98 -8.55
CA ASN A 93 1.80 -18.24 -7.90
C ASN A 93 3.29 -18.40 -7.58
N TYR A 94 3.64 -18.33 -6.29
CA TYR A 94 5.02 -18.43 -5.83
C TYR A 94 5.67 -19.78 -6.16
N GLU A 95 4.94 -20.88 -6.11
CA GLU A 95 5.48 -22.20 -6.43
C GLU A 95 5.98 -22.28 -7.89
N LEU A 96 5.30 -21.56 -8.79
CA LEU A 96 5.77 -21.43 -10.18
C LEU A 96 7.05 -20.60 -10.29
N VAL A 97 7.17 -19.55 -9.46
CA VAL A 97 8.41 -18.73 -9.40
C VAL A 97 9.56 -19.58 -8.88
N GLU A 98 9.35 -20.27 -7.77
CA GLU A 98 10.37 -21.14 -7.18
C GLU A 98 10.80 -22.25 -8.16
N ARG A 99 9.84 -22.96 -8.75
CA ARG A 99 10.11 -24.08 -9.65
C ARG A 99 10.82 -23.66 -10.95
N ASN A 100 10.41 -22.53 -11.54
CA ASN A 100 10.84 -22.17 -12.90
C ASN A 100 12.00 -21.17 -12.93
N TYR A 101 12.21 -20.39 -11.85
CA TYR A 101 13.19 -19.29 -11.84
C TYR A 101 14.20 -19.40 -10.69
N LEU A 102 13.76 -19.72 -9.48
CA LEU A 102 14.66 -19.80 -8.32
C LEU A 102 15.35 -21.16 -8.24
N GLY A 103 14.60 -22.24 -8.42
CA GLY A 103 15.06 -23.60 -8.19
C GLY A 103 15.15 -23.98 -6.71
N PRO A 104 15.29 -25.29 -6.40
CA PRO A 104 15.23 -25.80 -5.04
C PRO A 104 16.42 -25.37 -4.15
N ASN A 105 17.53 -24.97 -4.75
CA ASN A 105 18.76 -24.59 -4.05
C ASN A 105 19.08 -23.10 -4.18
N HIS A 106 18.06 -22.26 -4.39
CA HIS A 106 18.27 -20.81 -4.46
C HIS A 106 18.84 -20.25 -3.14
N ARG A 107 19.46 -19.11 -3.21
CA ARG A 107 20.06 -18.41 -2.08
C ARG A 107 19.14 -17.35 -1.53
N ILE A 108 19.33 -17.02 -0.26
CA ILE A 108 18.57 -15.96 0.43
C ILE A 108 19.56 -15.05 1.16
N ALA A 109 19.44 -13.74 0.91
CA ALA A 109 20.20 -12.72 1.61
C ALA A 109 19.26 -11.57 2.04
N GLY A 110 18.94 -11.52 3.34
CA GLY A 110 17.85 -10.64 3.81
C GLY A 110 16.55 -11.02 3.14
N GLY A 111 15.80 -10.03 2.60
CA GLY A 111 14.56 -10.27 1.85
C GLY A 111 14.74 -10.69 0.40
N LEU A 112 15.98 -10.82 -0.10
CA LEU A 112 16.29 -11.17 -1.48
C LEU A 112 16.44 -12.68 -1.65
N GLN A 113 15.65 -13.29 -2.50
CA GLN A 113 15.79 -14.68 -2.95
C GLN A 113 16.39 -14.67 -4.35
N TYR A 114 17.45 -15.44 -4.60
CA TYR A 114 18.17 -15.29 -5.86
C TYR A 114 18.85 -16.56 -6.35
N SER A 115 18.98 -16.64 -7.67
CA SER A 115 19.66 -17.73 -8.37
C SER A 115 20.21 -17.27 -9.73
N ILE A 116 20.89 -18.17 -10.43
CA ILE A 116 21.28 -17.97 -11.83
C ILE A 116 20.42 -18.90 -12.68
N LEU A 117 19.59 -18.32 -13.57
CA LEU A 117 18.64 -19.05 -14.40
C LEU A 117 19.29 -19.93 -15.47
N LEU A 118 20.30 -19.37 -16.11
CA LEU A 118 21.08 -20.07 -17.13
C LEU A 118 22.55 -19.94 -16.75
N PRO A 119 23.32 -20.99 -16.84
CA PRO A 119 24.75 -20.90 -16.51
C PRO A 119 25.38 -19.69 -17.21
N ASP A 120 25.99 -18.84 -16.43
CA ASP A 120 26.74 -17.64 -16.83
C ASP A 120 25.98 -16.60 -17.65
N SER A 121 24.64 -16.60 -17.63
CA SER A 121 23.85 -15.72 -18.49
C SER A 121 22.95 -14.74 -17.76
N ILE A 122 22.05 -15.21 -16.94
CA ILE A 122 20.99 -14.37 -16.33
C ILE A 122 20.94 -14.59 -14.83
N GLY A 123 21.18 -13.53 -14.07
CA GLY A 123 20.89 -13.47 -12.66
C GLY A 123 19.38 -13.22 -12.44
N TYR A 124 18.82 -13.84 -11.44
CA TYR A 124 17.42 -13.66 -11.06
C TYR A 124 17.32 -13.39 -9.57
N ILE A 125 16.63 -12.30 -9.23
CA ILE A 125 16.33 -11.89 -7.85
C ILE A 125 14.81 -11.78 -7.73
N TYR A 126 14.22 -12.48 -6.76
CA TYR A 126 12.85 -12.29 -6.36
C TYR A 126 12.79 -11.50 -5.05
N TYR A 127 12.04 -10.40 -5.04
CA TYR A 127 11.89 -9.52 -3.88
C TYR A 127 10.41 -9.27 -3.60
N SER A 128 9.86 -10.03 -2.66
CA SER A 128 8.41 -10.11 -2.39
C SER A 128 7.86 -8.95 -1.56
N SER A 129 8.69 -8.18 -0.90
CA SER A 129 8.22 -7.08 -0.04
C SER A 129 9.32 -6.07 0.23
N PHE A 130 9.04 -4.79 0.01
CA PHE A 130 9.94 -3.69 0.38
C PHE A 130 9.97 -3.42 1.90
N SER A 131 9.12 -4.09 2.68
CA SER A 131 9.23 -4.13 4.15
C SER A 131 10.25 -5.17 4.64
N SER A 132 10.62 -6.13 3.79
CA SER A 132 11.67 -7.12 4.11
C SER A 132 13.02 -6.52 3.80
N GLY A 133 13.66 -5.97 4.83
CA GLY A 133 14.94 -5.28 4.68
C GLY A 133 16.08 -6.17 4.22
N PHE A 134 17.03 -5.57 3.54
CA PHE A 134 18.36 -6.12 3.30
C PHE A 134 19.41 -5.04 3.56
N SER A 135 20.58 -5.44 4.03
CA SER A 135 21.71 -4.55 4.23
C SER A 135 22.52 -4.38 2.92
N LEU A 136 23.37 -3.35 2.86
CA LEU A 136 24.31 -3.22 1.76
C LEU A 136 25.19 -4.46 1.62
N LYS A 137 25.56 -5.10 2.74
CA LYS A 137 26.33 -6.36 2.71
C LYS A 137 25.56 -7.49 2.03
N ASN A 138 24.24 -7.60 2.27
CA ASN A 138 23.43 -8.59 1.58
C ASN A 138 23.41 -8.33 0.05
N LEU A 139 23.28 -7.06 -0.34
CA LEU A 139 23.30 -6.68 -1.75
C LEU A 139 24.67 -6.97 -2.38
N ASP A 140 25.76 -6.65 -1.71
CA ASP A 140 27.13 -6.94 -2.20
C ASP A 140 27.34 -8.44 -2.43
N GLU A 141 26.85 -9.29 -1.52
CA GLU A 141 26.90 -10.75 -1.68
C GLU A 141 26.10 -11.23 -2.90
N VAL A 142 24.89 -10.70 -3.07
CA VAL A 142 24.04 -11.02 -4.23
C VAL A 142 24.72 -10.62 -5.54
N MET A 143 25.23 -9.38 -5.60
CA MET A 143 25.90 -8.85 -6.80
C MET A 143 27.23 -9.59 -7.08
N THR A 144 27.97 -9.96 -6.04
CA THR A 144 29.18 -10.78 -6.16
C THR A 144 28.87 -12.16 -6.75
N TYR A 145 27.78 -12.78 -6.29
CA TYR A 145 27.33 -14.06 -6.85
C TYR A 145 26.95 -13.95 -8.33
N MET A 146 26.39 -12.83 -8.74
CA MET A 146 25.91 -12.58 -10.10
C MET A 146 26.92 -11.90 -11.01
N LYS A 147 28.13 -11.62 -10.54
CA LYS A 147 29.14 -10.80 -11.26
C LYS A 147 29.48 -11.26 -12.67
N ASN A 148 29.32 -12.55 -12.98
CA ASN A 148 29.63 -13.12 -14.29
C ASN A 148 28.38 -13.26 -15.18
N THR A 149 27.19 -12.86 -14.73
CA THR A 149 26.00 -12.88 -15.56
C THR A 149 26.00 -11.70 -16.53
N ARG A 150 25.36 -11.86 -17.68
CA ARG A 150 25.24 -10.84 -18.71
C ARG A 150 23.98 -9.98 -18.57
N GLY A 151 23.05 -10.40 -17.74
CA GLY A 151 21.80 -9.70 -17.45
C GLY A 151 21.25 -10.04 -16.11
N LEU A 152 20.40 -9.16 -15.57
CA LEU A 152 19.75 -9.32 -14.29
C LEU A 152 18.25 -9.10 -14.45
N ILE A 153 17.46 -9.99 -13.89
CA ILE A 153 16.02 -9.86 -13.70
C ILE A 153 15.76 -9.61 -12.21
N VAL A 154 15.12 -8.50 -11.90
CA VAL A 154 14.58 -8.24 -10.56
C VAL A 154 13.08 -8.39 -10.63
N ASP A 155 12.59 -9.47 -10.02
CA ASP A 155 11.17 -9.81 -10.01
C ASP A 155 10.51 -9.26 -8.75
N VAL A 156 9.63 -8.31 -8.93
CA VAL A 156 8.83 -7.68 -7.86
C VAL A 156 7.34 -8.00 -8.02
N ARG A 157 6.99 -9.02 -8.79
CA ARG A 157 5.60 -9.45 -8.90
C ARG A 157 5.08 -9.86 -7.52
N ASN A 158 3.83 -9.47 -7.23
CA ASN A 158 3.21 -9.65 -5.93
C ASN A 158 3.96 -8.99 -4.75
N ASN A 159 4.75 -7.95 -5.02
CA ASN A 159 5.33 -7.14 -3.96
C ASN A 159 4.27 -6.17 -3.44
N GLY A 160 3.91 -6.30 -2.18
CA GLY A 160 2.90 -5.46 -1.53
C GLY A 160 3.38 -4.06 -1.14
N GLY A 161 4.59 -3.67 -1.55
CA GLY A 161 5.18 -2.38 -1.14
C GLY A 161 5.93 -2.48 0.19
N GLY A 162 6.09 -1.36 0.87
CA GLY A 162 6.81 -1.24 2.13
C GLY A 162 6.84 0.19 2.64
N PHE A 163 7.72 0.47 3.58
CA PHE A 163 7.90 1.80 4.14
C PHE A 163 8.80 2.65 3.23
N LEU A 164 8.44 3.93 3.09
CA LEU A 164 9.36 4.95 2.61
C LEU A 164 10.33 5.28 3.76
N SER A 165 11.59 4.99 3.58
CA SER A 165 12.65 5.33 4.54
C SER A 165 13.16 6.75 4.31
#